data_5ce47068e88726a58feb3291933eb04d
#
_entry.id   5ce47068e88726a58feb3291933eb04d
#
_cell.length_a   1.000
_cell.length_b   1.000
_cell.length_c   1.000
_cell.angle_alpha   90.00
_cell.angle_beta   90.00
_cell.angle_gamma   90.00
#
_symmetry.space_group_name_H-M   'P 1'
#
loop_
_entity.id
_entity.type
_entity.pdbx_description
1 polymer ?
#
loop_
_entity_poly.entity_id
_entity_poly.type
_entity_poly.pdbx_seq_one_letter_code
_entity_poly.pdbx_strand_id
1 'polypeptide(L)'
;FTKKAIEFIQNNKNEQFSIDWEGSLLVQETGTYGLRITTPNGARLYLNENLKEGDKNRRDDASKASTPPLIDAWVSSGNKTRTETVQVYLQGGRKYPMRFDFFKYKEKEGFVKFEWKPPGSTWRVPSHNDFSTYMGPKVILAKTSFPADDRSLGYERGIDVSEEWFNSLTRSALDIAQQFGDSFMANNADEEHLRSVANMVLERAFRRSLSDDEKEENINRIFKEVQSPDIALKRIVLLAIKSPQFLYPGLSSGKDSSHQVASRLALGLWDSIPDNELLDAAKVVDFSNKDQL
;
A
#
# COMPACT_ATOMS: atom_id res chain seq x y z
N PHE A 1 -2.64 19.23 -12.86
CA PHE A 1 -2.15 20.63 -12.80
C PHE A 1 -3.21 21.51 -13.45
N THR A 2 -3.80 22.43 -12.70
CA THR A 2 -4.75 23.38 -13.28
C THR A 2 -4.00 24.46 -14.04
N LYS A 3 -4.57 24.96 -15.15
CA LYS A 3 -4.03 26.06 -15.95
C LYS A 3 -3.66 27.29 -15.09
N LYS A 4 -4.41 27.53 -14.01
CA LYS A 4 -4.13 28.58 -13.01
C LYS A 4 -2.80 28.42 -12.26
N ALA A 5 -2.40 27.20 -11.92
CA ALA A 5 -1.11 26.97 -11.23
C ALA A 5 0.08 27.27 -12.14
N ILE A 6 -0.03 26.97 -13.44
CA ILE A 6 0.99 27.28 -14.45
C ILE A 6 1.07 28.80 -14.67
N GLU A 7 -0.07 29.48 -14.77
CA GLU A 7 -0.12 30.94 -14.91
C GLU A 7 0.47 31.67 -13.68
N PHE A 8 0.21 31.16 -12.46
CA PHE A 8 0.79 31.70 -11.23
C PHE A 8 2.31 31.60 -11.24
N ILE A 9 2.87 30.46 -11.62
CA ILE A 9 4.32 30.25 -11.71
C ILE A 9 4.98 31.16 -12.76
N GLN A 10 4.31 31.40 -13.90
CA GLN A 10 4.83 32.24 -14.98
C GLN A 10 4.85 33.74 -14.63
N ASN A 11 3.89 34.20 -13.83
CA ASN A 11 3.74 35.62 -13.50
C ASN A 11 4.60 36.09 -12.32
N ASN A 12 5.09 35.17 -11.46
CA ASN A 12 5.84 35.50 -10.23
C ASN A 12 7.32 35.17 -10.33
N LYS A 13 8.02 35.71 -11.34
CA LYS A 13 9.43 35.41 -11.62
C LYS A 13 10.39 35.74 -10.48
N ASN A 14 10.10 36.71 -9.63
CA ASN A 14 10.99 37.19 -8.57
C ASN A 14 10.50 36.83 -7.15
N GLU A 15 9.37 36.20 -7.00
CA GLU A 15 8.81 35.87 -5.70
C GLU A 15 9.31 34.51 -5.18
N GLN A 16 9.41 34.44 -3.86
CA GLN A 16 9.66 33.18 -3.15
C GLN A 16 8.32 32.51 -2.89
N PHE A 17 8.20 31.23 -3.22
CA PHE A 17 6.98 30.46 -2.95
C PHE A 17 7.28 28.99 -2.77
N SER A 18 6.35 28.29 -2.13
CA SER A 18 6.31 26.83 -2.05
C SER A 18 4.95 26.29 -2.47
N ILE A 19 4.95 25.11 -3.05
CA ILE A 19 3.75 24.40 -3.49
C ILE A 19 3.87 22.95 -3.04
N ASP A 20 2.81 22.44 -2.44
CA ASP A 20 2.69 21.03 -2.09
C ASP A 20 1.54 20.43 -2.91
N TRP A 21 1.80 19.28 -3.54
CA TRP A 21 0.78 18.49 -4.24
C TRP A 21 0.60 17.17 -3.51
N GLU A 22 -0.64 16.86 -3.19
CA GLU A 22 -1.02 15.62 -2.50
C GLU A 22 -2.06 14.86 -3.32
N GLY A 23 -2.00 13.54 -3.24
CA GLY A 23 -2.91 12.65 -3.96
C GLY A 23 -2.34 11.23 -4.03
N SER A 24 -2.69 10.49 -5.06
CA SER A 24 -2.13 9.16 -5.29
C SER A 24 -1.68 8.98 -6.73
N LEU A 25 -0.58 8.26 -6.91
CA LEU A 25 -0.13 7.75 -8.21
C LEU A 25 -0.88 6.44 -8.51
N LEU A 26 -1.52 6.37 -9.67
CA LEU A 26 -2.26 5.20 -10.15
C LEU A 26 -1.33 4.33 -10.97
N VAL A 27 -1.09 3.11 -10.51
CA VAL A 27 -0.17 2.17 -11.13
C VAL A 27 -0.97 1.07 -11.83
N GLN A 28 -0.81 0.92 -13.15
CA GLN A 28 -1.56 -0.06 -13.93
C GLN A 28 -0.81 -1.40 -14.04
N GLU A 29 0.51 -1.35 -14.19
CA GLU A 29 1.34 -2.53 -14.43
C GLU A 29 2.26 -2.80 -13.24
N THR A 30 2.47 -4.07 -12.92
CA THR A 30 3.43 -4.48 -11.90
C THR A 30 4.85 -4.46 -12.46
N GLY A 31 5.78 -3.83 -11.75
CA GLY A 31 7.20 -3.83 -12.13
C GLY A 31 7.98 -2.65 -11.58
N THR A 32 9.19 -2.47 -12.11
CA THR A 32 10.08 -1.38 -11.71
C THR A 32 9.78 -0.12 -12.50
N TYR A 33 9.41 0.93 -11.78
CA TYR A 33 9.17 2.27 -12.30
C TYR A 33 10.39 3.14 -12.07
N GLY A 34 10.80 3.90 -13.08
CA GLY A 34 11.70 5.03 -12.89
C GLY A 34 10.89 6.29 -12.55
N LEU A 35 11.32 7.06 -11.53
CA LEU A 35 10.75 8.37 -11.21
C LEU A 35 11.86 9.40 -11.29
N ARG A 36 11.58 10.56 -11.90
CA ARG A 36 12.57 11.58 -12.18
C ARG A 36 12.03 12.98 -11.95
N ILE A 37 12.82 13.80 -11.25
CA ILE A 37 12.54 15.21 -11.05
C ILE A 37 13.65 16.01 -11.71
N THR A 38 13.29 17.01 -12.52
CA THR A 38 14.22 17.99 -13.12
C THR A 38 13.83 19.38 -12.68
N THR A 39 14.74 20.09 -12.00
CA THR A 39 14.49 21.43 -11.44
C THR A 39 15.80 22.17 -11.10
N PRO A 40 15.87 23.51 -11.17
CA PRO A 40 16.89 24.31 -10.52
C PRO A 40 16.56 24.63 -9.04
N ASN A 41 15.33 24.36 -8.61
CA ASN A 41 14.76 24.73 -7.32
C ASN A 41 14.78 23.56 -6.32
N GLY A 42 14.26 23.76 -5.12
CA GLY A 42 14.09 22.68 -4.15
C GLY A 42 12.88 21.82 -4.44
N ALA A 43 13.06 20.50 -4.37
CA ALA A 43 11.94 19.56 -4.53
C ALA A 43 12.13 18.29 -3.69
N ARG A 44 11.01 17.71 -3.23
CA ARG A 44 10.97 16.42 -2.55
C ARG A 44 9.80 15.58 -3.08
N LEU A 45 10.03 14.31 -3.25
CA LEU A 45 9.01 13.34 -3.59
C LEU A 45 8.88 12.31 -2.48
N TYR A 46 7.69 12.17 -1.96
CA TYR A 46 7.29 11.10 -1.05
C TYR A 46 6.32 10.19 -1.78
N LEU A 47 6.52 8.89 -1.65
CA LEU A 47 5.66 7.90 -2.26
C LEU A 47 5.39 6.78 -1.27
N ASN A 48 4.12 6.37 -1.17
CA ASN A 48 3.67 5.29 -0.31
C ASN A 48 3.88 5.56 1.19
N GLU A 49 3.63 6.78 1.63
CA GLU A 49 3.66 7.18 3.04
C GLU A 49 2.28 7.22 3.67
N ASN A 50 2.23 7.02 4.99
CA ASN A 50 1.06 7.37 5.80
C ASN A 50 1.08 8.89 6.04
N LEU A 51 0.56 9.64 5.09
CA LEU A 51 0.40 11.08 5.25
C LEU A 51 -0.85 11.33 6.06
N LYS A 52 -0.70 11.85 7.28
CA LYS A 52 -1.85 12.33 8.07
C LYS A 52 -2.29 13.68 7.53
N GLU A 53 -3.58 13.80 7.26
CA GLU A 53 -4.20 15.09 6.94
C GLU A 53 -3.93 16.07 8.09
N GLY A 54 -3.36 17.24 7.79
CA GLY A 54 -3.09 18.31 8.77
C GLY A 54 -1.73 18.31 9.45
N ASP A 55 -0.81 17.41 9.14
CA ASP A 55 0.54 17.41 9.73
C ASP A 55 1.44 18.49 9.10
N LYS A 56 1.15 19.76 9.46
CA LYS A 56 1.86 20.94 8.94
C LYS A 56 3.33 21.03 9.37
N ASN A 57 3.70 20.32 10.45
CA ASN A 57 5.06 20.35 11.01
C ASN A 57 6.07 19.47 10.25
N ARG A 58 5.62 18.69 9.27
CA ARG A 58 6.48 17.85 8.42
C ARG A 58 7.14 18.60 7.28
N ARG A 59 6.67 19.80 6.95
CA ARG A 59 7.12 20.56 5.77
C ARG A 59 8.56 21.02 5.87
N ASP A 60 9.02 21.35 7.07
CA ASP A 60 10.30 22.03 7.28
C ASP A 60 11.43 21.08 7.73
N ASP A 61 11.10 19.87 8.20
CA ASP A 61 12.08 18.95 8.76
C ASP A 61 11.84 17.50 8.30
N ALA A 62 12.61 17.07 7.28
CA ALA A 62 12.54 15.69 6.78
C ALA A 62 12.92 14.64 7.83
N SER A 63 13.68 15.04 8.89
CA SER A 63 14.05 14.14 9.98
C SER A 63 12.87 13.75 10.87
N LYS A 64 11.79 14.53 10.81
CA LYS A 64 10.51 14.28 11.54
C LYS A 64 9.51 13.48 10.71
N ALA A 65 9.78 13.25 9.42
CA ALA A 65 8.96 12.37 8.59
C ALA A 65 9.12 10.93 9.08
N SER A 66 8.02 10.20 9.20
CA SER A 66 8.05 8.77 9.56
C SER A 66 8.76 7.92 8.49
N THR A 67 8.86 8.44 7.29
CA THR A 67 9.56 7.85 6.15
C THR A 67 10.35 8.95 5.44
N PRO A 68 11.63 8.73 5.08
CA PRO A 68 12.41 9.70 4.32
C PRO A 68 11.82 9.89 2.92
N PRO A 69 12.01 11.07 2.31
CA PRO A 69 11.59 11.30 0.93
C PRO A 69 12.26 10.29 -0.02
N LEU A 70 11.52 9.82 -1.00
CA LEU A 70 12.02 8.94 -2.05
C LEU A 70 13.05 9.64 -2.94
N ILE A 71 12.82 10.94 -3.21
CA ILE A 71 13.79 11.86 -3.79
C ILE A 71 13.89 13.06 -2.88
N ASP A 72 15.09 13.36 -2.37
CA ASP A 72 15.39 14.56 -1.59
C ASP A 72 16.33 15.50 -2.36
N ALA A 73 15.74 16.50 -2.94
CA ALA A 73 16.44 17.58 -3.64
C ALA A 73 16.07 18.94 -3.02
N TRP A 74 15.95 19.02 -1.67
CA TRP A 74 15.47 20.19 -0.92
C TRP A 74 16.55 21.25 -0.72
N VAL A 75 17.29 21.58 -1.78
CA VAL A 75 18.34 22.59 -1.78
C VAL A 75 18.26 23.42 -3.05
N SER A 76 18.35 24.76 -2.92
CA SER A 76 18.53 25.65 -4.06
C SER A 76 19.85 25.36 -4.76
N SER A 77 19.82 25.18 -6.08
CA SER A 77 21.00 24.86 -6.89
C SER A 77 21.71 26.08 -7.49
N GLY A 78 21.30 27.29 -7.13
CA GLY A 78 21.88 28.52 -7.65
C GLY A 78 21.65 28.71 -9.16
N ASN A 79 20.45 28.45 -9.67
CA ASN A 79 20.04 28.50 -11.08
C ASN A 79 20.56 27.33 -11.97
N LYS A 80 21.29 26.36 -11.41
CA LYS A 80 21.73 25.19 -12.17
C LYS A 80 20.64 24.11 -12.14
N THR A 81 20.10 23.78 -13.29
CA THR A 81 19.16 22.66 -13.43
C THR A 81 19.84 21.35 -13.09
N ARG A 82 19.20 20.55 -12.26
CA ARG A 82 19.61 19.19 -11.89
C ARG A 82 18.50 18.21 -12.15
N THR A 83 18.87 16.95 -12.25
CA THR A 83 17.94 15.83 -12.46
C THR A 83 18.25 14.75 -11.44
N GLU A 84 17.25 14.43 -10.63
CA GLU A 84 17.31 13.34 -9.65
C GLU A 84 16.42 12.21 -10.12
N THR A 85 16.93 10.99 -10.05
CA THR A 85 16.24 9.79 -10.55
C THR A 85 16.30 8.67 -9.52
N VAL A 86 15.18 7.96 -9.34
CA VAL A 86 15.08 6.79 -8.48
C VAL A 86 14.33 5.68 -9.21
N GLN A 87 14.60 4.44 -8.83
CA GLN A 87 13.81 3.29 -9.26
C GLN A 87 13.04 2.72 -8.06
N VAL A 88 11.78 2.36 -8.28
CA VAL A 88 10.90 1.79 -7.26
C VAL A 88 10.06 0.67 -7.87
N TYR A 89 9.92 -0.44 -7.16
CA TYR A 89 9.02 -1.52 -7.55
C TYR A 89 7.61 -1.20 -7.07
N LEU A 90 6.64 -1.22 -7.99
CA LEU A 90 5.23 -0.94 -7.72
C LEU A 90 4.38 -2.08 -8.27
N GLN A 91 3.30 -2.39 -7.56
CA GLN A 91 2.32 -3.39 -7.98
C GLN A 91 1.18 -2.70 -8.74
N GLY A 92 0.80 -3.25 -9.88
CA GLY A 92 -0.32 -2.81 -10.71
C GLY A 92 -1.67 -2.92 -9.98
N GLY A 93 -2.63 -2.12 -10.42
CA GLY A 93 -3.95 -2.05 -9.81
C GLY A 93 -4.00 -1.35 -8.45
N ARG A 94 -2.92 -0.67 -8.03
CA ARG A 94 -2.82 0.01 -6.73
C ARG A 94 -2.74 1.52 -6.88
N LYS A 95 -3.22 2.23 -5.83
CA LYS A 95 -3.12 3.68 -5.66
C LYS A 95 -2.07 3.95 -4.58
N TYR A 96 -0.94 4.51 -4.97
CA TYR A 96 0.14 4.83 -4.04
C TYR A 96 0.00 6.27 -3.57
N PRO A 97 -0.22 6.51 -2.25
CA PRO A 97 -0.23 7.87 -1.72
C PRO A 97 1.08 8.58 -2.08
N MET A 98 0.96 9.78 -2.58
CA MET A 98 2.07 10.57 -3.08
C MET A 98 1.95 12.00 -2.59
N ARG A 99 3.06 12.56 -2.13
CA ARG A 99 3.21 13.98 -1.88
C ARG A 99 4.45 14.47 -2.63
N PHE A 100 4.32 15.63 -3.23
CA PHE A 100 5.36 16.29 -3.98
C PHE A 100 5.49 17.73 -3.50
N ASP A 101 6.61 18.07 -2.83
CA ASP A 101 6.89 19.38 -2.31
C ASP A 101 7.87 20.10 -3.24
N PHE A 102 7.64 21.37 -3.45
CA PHE A 102 8.44 22.24 -4.31
C PHE A 102 8.61 23.62 -3.66
N PHE A 103 9.80 24.20 -3.76
CA PHE A 103 9.99 25.61 -3.42
C PHE A 103 10.93 26.31 -4.40
N LYS A 104 10.65 27.59 -4.64
CA LYS A 104 11.53 28.57 -5.29
C LYS A 104 11.96 29.59 -4.24
N TYR A 105 13.26 29.85 -4.17
CA TYR A 105 13.80 30.83 -3.21
C TYR A 105 14.37 32.05 -3.93
N LYS A 106 15.62 32.01 -4.43
CA LYS A 106 16.30 33.12 -5.08
C LYS A 106 16.66 32.89 -6.55
N GLU A 107 16.30 31.73 -7.08
CA GLU A 107 16.56 31.40 -8.46
C GLU A 107 15.78 32.32 -9.40
N LYS A 108 16.35 32.59 -10.58
CA LYS A 108 15.71 33.41 -11.61
C LYS A 108 14.41 32.78 -12.13
N GLU A 109 14.42 31.47 -12.29
CA GLU A 109 13.29 30.69 -12.81
C GLU A 109 12.77 29.73 -11.75
N GLY A 110 11.45 29.55 -11.73
CA GLY A 110 10.77 28.54 -10.95
C GLY A 110 10.15 27.51 -11.87
N PHE A 111 10.75 26.32 -11.97
CA PHE A 111 10.13 25.22 -12.67
C PHE A 111 10.46 23.87 -12.04
N VAL A 112 9.56 22.93 -12.20
CA VAL A 112 9.77 21.54 -11.87
C VAL A 112 9.11 20.66 -12.92
N LYS A 113 9.81 19.64 -13.36
CA LYS A 113 9.31 18.61 -14.26
C LYS A 113 9.38 17.27 -13.55
N PHE A 114 8.22 16.65 -13.35
CA PHE A 114 8.12 15.28 -12.87
C PHE A 114 7.85 14.34 -14.06
N GLU A 115 8.67 13.32 -14.18
CA GLU A 115 8.52 12.29 -15.21
C GLU A 115 8.60 10.91 -14.56
N TRP A 116 7.92 9.97 -15.17
CA TRP A 116 8.02 8.58 -14.82
C TRP A 116 8.27 7.69 -16.02
N LYS A 117 8.78 6.49 -15.74
CA LYS A 117 9.04 5.46 -16.72
C LYS A 117 8.40 4.15 -16.24
N PRO A 118 7.17 3.81 -16.68
CA PRO A 118 6.57 2.51 -16.43
C PRO A 118 7.40 1.35 -16.99
N PRO A 119 7.22 0.11 -16.52
CA PRO A 119 7.87 -1.07 -17.05
C PRO A 119 7.71 -1.17 -18.58
N GLY A 120 8.78 -1.51 -19.29
CA GLY A 120 8.77 -1.62 -20.74
C GLY A 120 8.54 -0.32 -21.54
N SER A 121 8.38 0.83 -20.87
CA SER A 121 8.03 2.11 -21.46
C SER A 121 9.21 3.09 -21.49
N THR A 122 8.99 4.27 -22.08
CA THR A 122 9.94 5.38 -22.10
C THR A 122 9.57 6.44 -21.04
N TRP A 123 10.50 7.38 -20.78
CA TRP A 123 10.24 8.53 -19.90
C TRP A 123 9.14 9.42 -20.48
N ARG A 124 8.13 9.73 -19.65
CA ARG A 124 7.06 10.65 -19.99
C ARG A 124 6.56 11.41 -18.76
N VAL A 125 5.96 12.56 -18.97
CA VAL A 125 5.20 13.23 -17.92
C VAL A 125 3.92 12.42 -17.68
N PRO A 126 3.58 12.10 -16.42
CA PRO A 126 2.31 11.45 -16.11
C PRO A 126 1.13 12.31 -16.55
N SER A 127 0.09 11.68 -17.05
CA SER A 127 -1.18 12.31 -17.43
C SER A 127 -2.11 12.48 -16.23
N HIS A 128 -3.22 13.16 -16.42
CA HIS A 128 -4.27 13.26 -15.39
C HIS A 128 -4.87 11.88 -15.01
N ASN A 129 -4.84 10.90 -15.91
CA ASN A 129 -5.32 9.54 -15.66
C ASN A 129 -4.34 8.72 -14.81
N ASP A 130 -3.11 9.18 -14.65
CA ASP A 130 -2.09 8.52 -13.83
C ASP A 130 -2.15 9.00 -12.36
N PHE A 131 -3.06 9.93 -12.02
CA PHE A 131 -3.22 10.49 -10.68
C PHE A 131 -4.65 10.42 -10.17
N SER A 132 -4.80 10.39 -8.86
CA SER A 132 -6.05 10.61 -8.14
C SER A 132 -5.85 11.71 -7.11
N THR A 133 -6.85 12.56 -6.93
CA THR A 133 -6.88 13.56 -5.83
C THR A 133 -7.16 12.91 -4.48
N TYR A 134 -7.66 11.68 -4.47
CA TYR A 134 -7.86 10.92 -3.24
C TYR A 134 -6.53 10.33 -2.77
N MET A 135 -6.15 10.66 -1.54
CA MET A 135 -5.00 10.08 -0.85
C MET A 135 -5.39 8.69 -0.32
N GLY A 136 -4.94 7.65 -0.99
CA GLY A 136 -5.15 6.27 -0.53
C GLY A 136 -4.34 5.92 0.72
N PRO A 137 -4.65 4.80 1.38
CA PRO A 137 -3.80 4.28 2.45
C PRO A 137 -2.46 3.79 1.89
N LYS A 138 -1.46 3.68 2.78
CA LYS A 138 -0.17 3.07 2.44
C LYS A 138 -0.37 1.65 1.92
N VAL A 139 0.24 1.33 0.79
CA VAL A 139 0.26 -0.01 0.20
C VAL A 139 1.38 -0.82 0.85
N ILE A 140 1.06 -1.98 1.39
CA ILE A 140 2.01 -2.93 1.98
C ILE A 140 2.27 -4.02 0.95
N LEU A 141 3.53 -4.25 0.60
CA LEU A 141 3.94 -5.21 -0.43
C LEU A 141 5.00 -6.16 0.09
N ALA A 142 4.80 -7.45 -0.18
CA ALA A 142 5.87 -8.42 -0.06
C ALA A 142 6.85 -8.25 -1.23
N LYS A 143 8.15 -8.19 -0.90
CA LYS A 143 9.23 -8.04 -1.91
C LYS A 143 9.74 -9.38 -2.43
N THR A 144 9.39 -10.48 -1.78
CA THR A 144 9.83 -11.81 -2.14
C THR A 144 9.08 -12.31 -3.38
N SER A 145 9.82 -12.71 -4.41
CA SER A 145 9.23 -13.40 -5.57
C SER A 145 8.85 -14.82 -5.20
N PHE A 146 7.70 -15.27 -5.69
CA PHE A 146 7.31 -16.68 -5.63
C PHE A 146 7.89 -17.44 -6.83
N PRO A 147 8.17 -18.74 -6.70
CA PRO A 147 8.53 -19.57 -7.83
C PRO A 147 7.39 -19.58 -8.86
N ALA A 148 7.74 -19.84 -10.12
CA ALA A 148 6.75 -19.93 -11.19
C ALA A 148 5.74 -21.04 -10.91
N ASP A 149 4.45 -20.70 -11.02
CA ASP A 149 3.34 -21.65 -10.89
C ASP A 149 3.08 -22.32 -12.27
N ASP A 150 4.10 -22.97 -12.78
CA ASP A 150 4.01 -23.75 -14.01
C ASP A 150 4.66 -25.15 -13.84
N ARG A 151 4.47 -26.01 -14.83
CA ARG A 151 5.03 -27.36 -14.83
C ARG A 151 6.51 -27.40 -15.24
N SER A 152 7.13 -26.27 -15.51
CA SER A 152 8.50 -26.18 -16.04
C SER A 152 9.54 -26.75 -15.08
N LEU A 153 9.24 -26.74 -13.77
CA LEU A 153 10.08 -27.30 -12.70
C LEU A 153 9.67 -28.71 -12.27
N GLY A 154 8.74 -29.37 -13.00
CA GLY A 154 8.31 -30.74 -12.70
C GLY A 154 7.29 -30.87 -11.57
N TYR A 155 6.73 -29.76 -11.06
CA TYR A 155 5.67 -29.81 -10.05
C TYR A 155 4.30 -29.99 -10.70
N GLU A 156 3.48 -30.89 -10.15
CA GLU A 156 2.06 -30.99 -10.52
C GLU A 156 1.25 -29.97 -9.72
N ARG A 157 0.50 -29.12 -10.41
CA ARG A 157 -0.40 -28.14 -9.76
C ARG A 157 -1.38 -28.84 -8.83
N GLY A 158 -1.44 -28.37 -7.59
CA GLY A 158 -2.45 -28.74 -6.62
C GLY A 158 -2.20 -30.03 -5.84
N ILE A 159 -1.07 -30.71 -6.04
CA ILE A 159 -0.74 -31.96 -5.32
C ILE A 159 0.25 -31.70 -4.18
N ASP A 160 1.30 -30.88 -4.45
CA ASP A 160 2.34 -30.61 -3.47
C ASP A 160 2.69 -29.13 -3.37
N VAL A 161 3.11 -28.71 -2.18
CA VAL A 161 3.70 -27.39 -1.92
C VAL A 161 5.22 -27.55 -1.93
N SER A 162 5.90 -26.89 -2.90
CA SER A 162 7.35 -26.92 -2.95
C SER A 162 7.97 -26.22 -1.73
N GLU A 163 9.15 -26.67 -1.29
CA GLU A 163 9.91 -26.01 -0.23
C GLU A 163 10.19 -24.55 -0.58
N GLU A 164 10.51 -24.27 -1.82
CA GLU A 164 10.79 -22.93 -2.31
C GLU A 164 9.56 -22.01 -2.20
N TRP A 165 8.37 -22.50 -2.56
CA TRP A 165 7.11 -21.78 -2.39
C TRP A 165 6.84 -21.50 -0.90
N PHE A 166 7.00 -22.51 -0.04
CA PHE A 166 6.81 -22.37 1.42
C PHE A 166 7.77 -21.35 2.03
N ASN A 167 9.04 -21.36 1.61
CA ASN A 167 10.05 -20.41 2.05
C ASN A 167 9.72 -18.99 1.57
N SER A 168 9.27 -18.83 0.32
CA SER A 168 8.85 -17.55 -0.23
C SER A 168 7.62 -16.99 0.50
N LEU A 169 6.62 -17.84 0.79
CA LEU A 169 5.47 -17.49 1.62
C LEU A 169 5.90 -17.00 3.01
N THR A 170 6.79 -17.73 3.65
CA THR A 170 7.25 -17.39 5.01
C THR A 170 7.98 -16.04 5.02
N ARG A 171 8.88 -15.79 4.08
CA ARG A 171 9.57 -14.50 3.94
C ARG A 171 8.60 -13.36 3.65
N SER A 172 7.66 -13.57 2.75
CA SER A 172 6.62 -12.59 2.41
C SER A 172 5.74 -12.27 3.62
N ALA A 173 5.31 -13.29 4.37
CA ALA A 173 4.48 -13.13 5.56
C ALA A 173 5.21 -12.35 6.67
N LEU A 174 6.50 -12.60 6.87
CA LEU A 174 7.34 -11.86 7.82
C LEU A 174 7.49 -10.39 7.40
N ASP A 175 7.78 -10.14 6.13
CA ASP A 175 7.92 -8.78 5.58
C ASP A 175 6.62 -7.98 5.71
N ILE A 176 5.48 -8.58 5.34
CA ILE A 176 4.16 -7.96 5.49
C ILE A 176 3.83 -7.68 6.97
N ALA A 177 4.04 -8.66 7.85
CA ALA A 177 3.76 -8.52 9.28
C ALA A 177 4.60 -7.39 9.90
N GLN A 178 5.87 -7.26 9.51
CA GLN A 178 6.74 -6.17 9.97
C GLN A 178 6.23 -4.81 9.48
N GLN A 179 6.02 -4.64 8.18
CA GLN A 179 5.53 -3.38 7.59
C GLN A 179 4.17 -2.98 8.17
N PHE A 180 3.27 -3.94 8.36
CA PHE A 180 1.94 -3.73 8.90
C PHE A 180 2.01 -3.26 10.36
N GLY A 181 2.74 -3.97 11.22
CA GLY A 181 2.92 -3.60 12.62
C GLY A 181 3.56 -2.22 12.78
N ASP A 182 4.62 -1.94 12.02
CA ASP A 182 5.31 -0.65 12.07
C ASP A 182 4.40 0.54 11.68
N SER A 183 3.44 0.31 10.78
CA SER A 183 2.49 1.35 10.37
C SER A 183 1.56 1.78 11.51
N PHE A 184 1.23 0.89 12.45
CA PHE A 184 0.40 1.22 13.63
C PHE A 184 1.23 1.82 14.76
N MET A 185 2.46 1.38 14.96
CA MET A 185 3.35 1.97 15.97
C MET A 185 3.67 3.43 15.68
N ALA A 186 3.88 3.80 14.43
CA ALA A 186 4.05 5.19 14.01
C ALA A 186 2.85 6.09 14.36
N ASN A 187 1.69 5.49 14.65
CA ASN A 187 0.45 6.18 14.98
C ASN A 187 0.10 6.18 16.48
N ASN A 188 0.98 5.64 17.35
CA ASN A 188 0.73 5.49 18.79
C ASN A 188 -0.61 4.79 19.08
N ALA A 189 -0.94 3.74 18.36
CA ALA A 189 -2.15 2.98 18.55
C ALA A 189 -2.12 2.29 19.93
N ASP A 190 -3.22 2.38 20.66
CA ASP A 190 -3.39 1.68 21.93
C ASP A 190 -3.69 0.18 21.71
N GLU A 191 -3.62 -0.60 22.78
CA GLU A 191 -3.81 -2.05 22.71
C GLU A 191 -5.25 -2.42 22.26
N GLU A 192 -6.27 -1.68 22.66
CA GLU A 192 -7.65 -1.94 22.27
C GLU A 192 -7.83 -1.77 20.76
N HIS A 193 -7.27 -0.70 20.19
CA HIS A 193 -7.26 -0.48 18.76
C HIS A 193 -6.51 -1.61 18.02
N LEU A 194 -5.33 -2.02 18.54
CA LEU A 194 -4.56 -3.12 17.93
C LEU A 194 -5.31 -4.46 17.96
N ARG A 195 -6.08 -4.75 19.02
CA ARG A 195 -6.95 -5.93 19.09
C ARG A 195 -8.09 -5.86 18.06
N SER A 196 -8.70 -4.69 17.91
CA SER A 196 -9.73 -4.46 16.88
C SER A 196 -9.17 -4.69 15.47
N VAL A 197 -7.98 -4.16 15.19
CA VAL A 197 -7.27 -4.36 13.92
C VAL A 197 -6.94 -5.84 13.71
N ALA A 198 -6.47 -6.55 14.73
CA ALA A 198 -6.19 -7.98 14.67
C ALA A 198 -7.44 -8.81 14.32
N ASN A 199 -8.59 -8.49 14.91
CA ASN A 199 -9.87 -9.11 14.57
C ASN A 199 -10.23 -8.88 13.11
N MET A 200 -10.16 -7.63 12.63
CA MET A 200 -10.43 -7.28 11.23
C MET A 200 -9.50 -8.03 10.26
N VAL A 201 -8.21 -8.12 10.57
CA VAL A 201 -7.23 -8.84 9.74
C VAL A 201 -7.58 -10.31 9.61
N LEU A 202 -7.91 -10.98 10.73
CA LEU A 202 -8.26 -12.40 10.73
C LEU A 202 -9.59 -12.65 10.02
N GLU A 203 -10.64 -11.84 10.27
CA GLU A 203 -11.93 -11.96 9.59
C GLU A 203 -11.79 -11.81 8.07
N ARG A 204 -10.98 -10.84 7.63
CA ARG A 204 -10.69 -10.67 6.20
C ARG A 204 -9.88 -11.83 5.64
N ALA A 205 -8.85 -12.29 6.33
CA ALA A 205 -8.01 -13.41 5.91
C ALA A 205 -8.83 -14.69 5.79
N PHE A 206 -9.72 -14.96 6.74
CA PHE A 206 -10.57 -16.14 6.77
C PHE A 206 -11.87 -15.96 5.97
N ARG A 207 -12.12 -14.74 5.48
CA ARG A 207 -13.28 -14.38 4.65
C ARG A 207 -14.62 -14.66 5.34
N ARG A 208 -14.66 -14.57 6.66
CA ARG A 208 -15.85 -14.77 7.51
C ARG A 208 -15.63 -14.14 8.89
N SER A 209 -16.71 -14.00 9.64
CA SER A 209 -16.61 -13.64 11.06
C SER A 209 -15.92 -14.75 11.86
N LEU A 210 -15.20 -14.34 12.90
CA LEU A 210 -14.58 -15.26 13.85
C LEU A 210 -15.58 -15.68 14.93
N SER A 211 -15.51 -16.95 15.36
CA SER A 211 -16.19 -17.39 16.59
C SER A 211 -15.49 -16.83 17.83
N ASP A 212 -16.18 -16.87 18.98
CA ASP A 212 -15.60 -16.39 20.23
C ASP A 212 -14.39 -17.23 20.67
N ASP A 213 -14.40 -18.53 20.42
CA ASP A 213 -13.28 -19.42 20.68
C ASP A 213 -12.08 -19.04 19.78
N GLU A 214 -12.31 -18.74 18.51
CA GLU A 214 -11.26 -18.29 17.60
C GLU A 214 -10.67 -16.94 17.99
N LYS A 215 -11.49 -16.01 18.49
CA LYS A 215 -11.02 -14.74 19.03
C LYS A 215 -10.16 -14.94 20.29
N GLU A 216 -10.59 -15.81 21.19
CA GLU A 216 -9.80 -16.12 22.39
C GLU A 216 -8.48 -16.79 22.03
N GLU A 217 -8.47 -17.75 21.11
CA GLU A 217 -7.27 -18.49 20.73
C GLU A 217 -6.28 -17.67 19.89
N ASN A 218 -6.78 -16.95 18.89
CA ASN A 218 -5.93 -16.30 17.89
C ASN A 218 -5.64 -14.82 18.18
N ILE A 219 -6.39 -14.20 19.10
CA ILE A 219 -6.19 -12.80 19.47
C ILE A 219 -5.84 -12.67 20.95
N ASN A 220 -6.79 -12.99 21.84
CA ASN A 220 -6.66 -12.67 23.25
C ASN A 220 -5.48 -13.40 23.90
N ARG A 221 -5.31 -14.69 23.61
CA ARG A 221 -4.19 -15.48 24.09
C ARG A 221 -2.85 -14.89 23.64
N ILE A 222 -2.73 -14.53 22.36
CA ILE A 222 -1.48 -13.97 21.83
C ILE A 222 -1.12 -12.64 22.49
N PHE A 223 -2.09 -11.75 22.68
CA PHE A 223 -1.88 -10.48 23.39
C PHE A 223 -1.53 -10.69 24.87
N LYS A 224 -2.02 -11.75 25.53
CA LYS A 224 -1.66 -12.10 26.91
C LYS A 224 -0.24 -12.71 27.03
N GLU A 225 0.17 -13.49 26.04
CA GLU A 225 1.47 -14.17 26.05
C GLU A 225 2.63 -13.25 25.67
N VAL A 226 2.37 -12.17 24.97
CA VAL A 226 3.38 -11.27 24.42
C VAL A 226 3.40 -9.96 25.17
N GLN A 227 4.59 -9.54 25.64
CA GLN A 227 4.71 -8.30 26.45
C GLN A 227 4.45 -7.01 25.67
N SER A 228 4.56 -7.04 24.34
CA SER A 228 4.43 -5.86 23.49
C SER A 228 3.28 -6.02 22.50
N PRO A 229 2.26 -5.13 22.54
CA PRO A 229 1.09 -5.23 21.67
C PRO A 229 1.40 -5.19 20.17
N ASP A 230 2.47 -4.51 19.76
CA ASP A 230 2.92 -4.49 18.36
C ASP A 230 3.46 -5.85 17.90
N ILE A 231 4.21 -6.55 18.78
CA ILE A 231 4.68 -7.90 18.50
C ILE A 231 3.49 -8.87 18.44
N ALA A 232 2.49 -8.69 19.30
CA ALA A 232 1.27 -9.49 19.26
C ALA A 232 0.56 -9.33 17.90
N LEU A 233 0.37 -8.07 17.43
CA LEU A 233 -0.23 -7.81 16.12
C LEU A 233 0.59 -8.42 14.99
N LYS A 234 1.92 -8.28 14.99
CA LYS A 234 2.80 -8.89 13.98
C LYS A 234 2.67 -10.41 13.93
N ARG A 235 2.58 -11.07 15.10
CA ARG A 235 2.34 -12.53 15.19
C ARG A 235 0.99 -12.92 14.61
N ILE A 236 -0.06 -12.14 14.88
CA ILE A 236 -1.41 -12.41 14.37
C ILE A 236 -1.45 -12.26 12.85
N VAL A 237 -0.83 -11.21 12.29
CA VAL A 237 -0.72 -11.03 10.83
C VAL A 237 0.04 -12.20 10.18
N LEU A 238 1.15 -12.62 10.80
CA LEU A 238 1.92 -13.77 10.33
C LEU A 238 1.08 -15.06 10.36
N LEU A 239 0.34 -15.30 11.45
CA LEU A 239 -0.58 -16.41 11.59
C LEU A 239 -1.66 -16.37 10.50
N ALA A 240 -2.29 -15.21 10.31
CA ALA A 240 -3.33 -15.03 9.30
C ALA A 240 -2.86 -15.43 7.91
N ILE A 241 -1.69 -14.91 7.46
CA ILE A 241 -1.15 -15.17 6.12
C ILE A 241 -0.71 -16.62 5.94
N LYS A 242 -0.17 -17.27 6.99
CA LYS A 242 0.27 -18.67 6.93
C LYS A 242 -0.83 -19.67 7.26
N SER A 243 -2.01 -19.22 7.65
CA SER A 243 -3.13 -20.11 7.96
C SER A 243 -3.62 -20.88 6.73
N PRO A 244 -3.89 -22.19 6.86
CA PRO A 244 -4.58 -22.94 5.81
C PRO A 244 -5.90 -22.30 5.39
N GLN A 245 -6.63 -21.65 6.29
CA GLN A 245 -7.88 -20.94 5.99
C GLN A 245 -7.69 -19.78 5.03
N PHE A 246 -6.54 -19.10 5.09
CA PHE A 246 -6.17 -18.06 4.12
C PHE A 246 -5.71 -18.65 2.80
N LEU A 247 -4.78 -19.62 2.87
CA LEU A 247 -4.09 -20.18 1.70
C LEU A 247 -5.01 -21.04 0.81
N TYR A 248 -5.97 -21.73 1.44
CA TYR A 248 -6.86 -22.67 0.73
C TYR A 248 -8.32 -22.23 0.91
N PRO A 249 -8.87 -21.40 0.02
CA PRO A 249 -10.21 -20.86 0.14
C PRO A 249 -11.31 -21.92 0.30
N GLY A 250 -11.08 -23.13 -0.22
CA GLY A 250 -12.02 -24.24 -0.09
C GLY A 250 -12.09 -24.91 1.29
N LEU A 251 -11.07 -24.73 2.13
CA LEU A 251 -11.05 -25.26 3.50
C LEU A 251 -11.90 -24.43 4.46
N SER A 252 -12.18 -23.18 4.13
CA SER A 252 -13.05 -22.29 4.90
C SER A 252 -14.54 -22.70 4.80
N SER A 253 -14.84 -23.86 4.27
CA SER A 253 -16.18 -24.39 4.03
C SER A 253 -16.91 -24.78 5.33
N GLY A 254 -16.84 -23.93 6.34
CA GLY A 254 -17.84 -23.89 7.40
C GLY A 254 -19.21 -23.58 6.82
N LYS A 255 -20.24 -23.88 7.55
CA LYS A 255 -21.69 -23.89 7.25
C LYS A 255 -22.28 -22.62 6.59
N ASP A 256 -21.48 -21.63 6.20
CA ASP A 256 -21.95 -20.34 5.68
C ASP A 256 -21.75 -20.27 4.16
N SER A 257 -22.80 -20.61 3.42
CA SER A 257 -22.79 -20.60 1.96
C SER A 257 -22.59 -19.22 1.37
N SER A 258 -23.09 -18.16 2.02
CA SER A 258 -23.01 -16.78 1.54
C SER A 258 -21.57 -16.26 1.53
N HIS A 259 -20.78 -16.52 2.56
CA HIS A 259 -19.36 -16.13 2.59
C HIS A 259 -18.51 -16.89 1.56
N GLN A 260 -18.88 -18.15 1.24
CA GLN A 260 -18.22 -18.88 0.16
C GLN A 260 -18.52 -18.29 -1.21
N VAL A 261 -19.79 -17.92 -1.45
CA VAL A 261 -20.19 -17.25 -2.70
C VAL A 261 -19.47 -15.91 -2.82
N ALA A 262 -19.44 -15.09 -1.76
CA ALA A 262 -18.71 -13.83 -1.72
C ALA A 262 -17.22 -14.02 -2.05
N SER A 263 -16.58 -15.05 -1.48
CA SER A 263 -15.17 -15.37 -1.75
C SER A 263 -14.94 -15.75 -3.22
N ARG A 264 -15.82 -16.56 -3.80
CA ARG A 264 -15.72 -16.96 -5.21
C ARG A 264 -15.95 -15.80 -6.15
N LEU A 265 -16.91 -14.91 -5.85
CA LEU A 265 -17.15 -13.68 -6.61
C LEU A 265 -15.93 -12.79 -6.60
N ALA A 266 -15.35 -12.53 -5.42
CA ALA A 266 -14.18 -11.67 -5.28
C ALA A 266 -12.97 -12.24 -6.03
N LEU A 267 -12.66 -13.51 -5.87
CA LEU A 267 -11.56 -14.18 -6.58
C LEU A 267 -11.78 -14.22 -8.09
N GLY A 268 -13.01 -14.46 -8.55
CA GLY A 268 -13.30 -14.59 -9.98
C GLY A 268 -13.39 -13.26 -10.73
N LEU A 269 -13.83 -12.17 -10.06
CA LEU A 269 -14.07 -10.89 -10.71
C LEU A 269 -12.88 -9.93 -10.62
N TRP A 270 -12.13 -9.95 -9.51
CA TRP A 270 -11.02 -9.01 -9.29
C TRP A 270 -9.77 -9.62 -8.63
N ASP A 271 -9.63 -10.95 -8.67
CA ASP A 271 -8.46 -11.68 -8.20
C ASP A 271 -7.99 -11.25 -6.78
N SER A 272 -8.96 -11.11 -5.86
CA SER A 272 -8.70 -10.62 -4.51
C SER A 272 -9.63 -11.27 -3.50
N ILE A 273 -9.35 -11.03 -2.20
CA ILE A 273 -10.28 -11.37 -1.13
C ILE A 273 -11.48 -10.40 -1.13
N PRO A 274 -12.65 -10.80 -0.60
CA PRO A 274 -13.81 -9.92 -0.48
C PRO A 274 -13.47 -8.63 0.27
N ASP A 275 -14.02 -7.52 -0.16
CA ASP A 275 -13.99 -6.27 0.60
C ASP A 275 -15.00 -6.29 1.77
N ASN A 276 -15.01 -5.23 2.56
CA ASN A 276 -15.88 -5.15 3.72
C ASN A 276 -17.36 -5.12 3.32
N GLU A 277 -17.72 -4.45 2.22
CA GLU A 277 -19.10 -4.36 1.74
C GLU A 277 -19.64 -5.72 1.35
N LEU A 278 -18.85 -6.51 0.62
CA LEU A 278 -19.23 -7.85 0.22
C LEU A 278 -19.28 -8.82 1.41
N LEU A 279 -18.35 -8.71 2.37
CA LEU A 279 -18.39 -9.52 3.60
C LEU A 279 -19.59 -9.16 4.47
N ASP A 280 -19.94 -7.89 4.60
CA ASP A 280 -21.09 -7.45 5.38
C ASP A 280 -22.41 -7.85 4.68
N ALA A 281 -22.48 -7.77 3.36
CA ALA A 281 -23.62 -8.29 2.60
C ALA A 281 -23.79 -9.80 2.83
N ALA A 282 -22.70 -10.57 2.84
CA ALA A 282 -22.74 -12.02 3.08
C ALA A 282 -23.23 -12.42 4.49
N LYS A 283 -23.21 -11.51 5.46
CA LYS A 283 -23.78 -11.73 6.81
C LYS A 283 -25.31 -11.67 6.84
N VAL A 284 -25.91 -10.87 5.95
CA VAL A 284 -27.35 -10.53 6.00
C VAL A 284 -28.13 -11.08 4.82
N VAL A 285 -27.46 -11.38 3.71
CA VAL A 285 -28.08 -11.86 2.46
C VAL A 285 -27.72 -13.33 2.24
N ASP A 286 -28.72 -14.16 1.96
CA ASP A 286 -28.46 -15.52 1.53
C ASP A 286 -28.10 -15.58 0.03
N PHE A 287 -26.82 -15.56 -0.27
CA PHE A 287 -26.30 -15.62 -1.64
C PHE A 287 -26.51 -16.98 -2.32
N SER A 288 -27.00 -17.99 -1.60
CA SER A 288 -27.43 -19.25 -2.21
C SER A 288 -28.83 -19.15 -2.85
N ASN A 289 -29.59 -18.13 -2.46
CA ASN A 289 -30.92 -17.85 -3.02
C ASN A 289 -30.79 -16.91 -4.23
N LYS A 290 -31.06 -17.44 -5.44
CA LYS A 290 -30.98 -16.71 -6.70
C LYS A 290 -31.89 -15.48 -6.79
N ASP A 291 -32.95 -15.44 -5.99
CA ASP A 291 -33.92 -14.33 -5.99
C ASP A 291 -33.42 -13.15 -5.12
N GLN A 292 -32.33 -13.32 -4.38
CA GLN A 292 -31.70 -12.29 -3.53
C GLN A 292 -30.38 -11.74 -4.11
N LEU A 293 -29.89 -12.34 -5.17
CA LEU A 293 -28.73 -11.89 -5.95
C LEU A 293 -29.17 -10.93 -7.05
#